data_7524450db509a9d849f00b17c2405cc7
#
_entry.id   7524450db509a9d849f00b17c2405cc7
#
_cell.length_a   1.000
_cell.length_b   1.000
_cell.length_c   1.000
_cell.angle_alpha   90.00
_cell.angle_beta   90.00
_cell.angle_gamma   90.00
#
_symmetry.space_group_name_H-M   'P 1'
#
loop_
_entity.id
_entity.type
_entity.pdbx_description
1 polymer ?
#
loop_
_entity_poly.entity_id
_entity_poly.type
_entity_poly.pdbx_seq_one_letter_code
_entity_poly.pdbx_strand_id
1 'polypeptide(L)'
;MPFKLFFLPGALGRMDFWLPVAGLVRHPAEKIHFGWPGFGPTPPEHDVNGIDDLVGKVVSRLDAPSALVAQSMGGIIAIRVALARPDLVTHLILAATSGGMDITGLGAQDWRPFVRSDYPALPDWFLDYREDLTERLPELPMPVLLLWGNSDPISPVKVGEKLAACLPRADLRIFDGADHDLGYTHAAQVAALIDRHLGSAPGSTHFKEPQVP
;
A
#
# COMPACT_ATOMS: atom_id res chain seq x y z
N MET A 1 -13.70 3.15 13.62
CA MET A 1 -12.38 2.56 14.01
C MET A 1 -12.30 1.16 13.44
N PRO A 2 -11.16 0.73 12.87
CA PRO A 2 -11.01 -0.63 12.34
C PRO A 2 -10.94 -1.66 13.47
N PHE A 3 -11.46 -2.86 13.20
CA PHE A 3 -11.29 -4.04 14.05
C PHE A 3 -10.09 -4.88 13.62
N LYS A 4 -9.69 -4.76 12.34
CA LYS A 4 -8.56 -5.48 11.75
C LYS A 4 -7.63 -4.55 11.00
N LEU A 5 -6.32 -4.85 11.04
CA LEU A 5 -5.28 -4.25 10.22
C LEU A 5 -4.73 -5.32 9.29
N PHE A 6 -4.95 -5.18 8.00
CA PHE A 6 -4.45 -6.08 6.97
C PHE A 6 -3.13 -5.55 6.42
N PHE A 7 -2.06 -6.31 6.58
CA PHE A 7 -0.74 -5.97 6.10
C PHE A 7 -0.44 -6.69 4.78
N LEU A 8 -0.38 -5.91 3.71
CA LEU A 8 -0.27 -6.37 2.32
C LEU A 8 1.13 -6.04 1.79
N PRO A 9 1.99 -7.04 1.56
CA PRO A 9 3.35 -6.83 1.07
C PRO A 9 3.38 -6.50 -0.42
N GLY A 10 4.55 -6.06 -0.90
CA GLY A 10 4.84 -5.89 -2.32
C GLY A 10 5.01 -7.22 -3.07
N ALA A 11 5.51 -7.10 -4.32
CA ALA A 11 5.65 -8.23 -5.24
C ALA A 11 6.67 -9.30 -4.83
N LEU A 12 7.60 -9.01 -3.93
CA LEU A 12 8.48 -10.05 -3.39
C LEU A 12 7.78 -10.98 -2.39
N GLY A 13 6.51 -10.72 -2.06
CA GLY A 13 5.66 -11.57 -1.22
C GLY A 13 6.17 -11.75 0.21
N ARG A 14 7.04 -10.88 0.67
CA ARG A 14 7.67 -10.97 1.99
C ARG A 14 6.65 -10.69 3.09
N MET A 15 6.06 -11.74 3.66
CA MET A 15 5.14 -11.63 4.79
C MET A 15 5.75 -10.93 6.00
N ASP A 16 7.09 -11.03 6.15
CA ASP A 16 7.85 -10.41 7.23
C ASP A 16 8.11 -8.91 7.04
N PHE A 17 7.85 -8.36 5.84
CA PHE A 17 8.11 -6.95 5.53
C PHE A 17 7.46 -5.98 6.54
N TRP A 18 6.24 -6.25 6.92
CA TRP A 18 5.48 -5.41 7.83
C TRP A 18 5.61 -5.77 9.31
N LEU A 19 6.31 -6.87 9.67
CA LEU A 19 6.42 -7.31 11.08
C LEU A 19 7.01 -6.24 12.00
N PRO A 20 8.08 -5.48 11.63
CA PRO A 20 8.60 -4.42 12.48
C PRO A 20 7.57 -3.33 12.77
N VAL A 21 6.83 -2.89 11.76
CA VAL A 21 5.75 -1.90 11.92
C VAL A 21 4.62 -2.46 12.76
N ALA A 22 4.13 -3.66 12.43
CA ALA A 22 3.02 -4.29 13.12
C ALA A 22 3.30 -4.51 14.61
N GLY A 23 4.57 -4.83 14.97
CA GLY A 23 5.00 -4.96 16.36
C GLY A 23 5.00 -3.65 17.16
N LEU A 24 5.11 -2.51 16.47
CA LEU A 24 5.17 -1.18 17.09
C LEU A 24 3.84 -0.43 17.06
N VAL A 25 2.92 -0.78 16.17
CA VAL A 25 1.57 -0.19 16.11
C VAL A 25 0.79 -0.55 17.38
N ARG A 26 0.32 0.49 18.09
CA ARG A 26 -0.39 0.38 19.38
C ARG A 26 -1.90 0.18 19.23
N HIS A 27 -2.45 0.48 18.05
CA HIS A 27 -3.87 0.29 17.80
C HIS A 27 -4.30 -1.16 18.12
N PRO A 28 -5.38 -1.39 18.89
CA PRO A 28 -5.74 -2.70 19.44
C PRO A 28 -6.34 -3.66 18.38
N ALA A 29 -6.54 -3.23 17.14
CA ALA A 29 -7.07 -4.06 16.08
C ALA A 29 -6.23 -5.32 15.85
N GLU A 30 -6.90 -6.42 15.49
CA GLU A 30 -6.25 -7.66 15.06
C GLU A 30 -5.34 -7.41 13.86
N LYS A 31 -4.10 -7.92 13.90
CA LYS A 31 -3.10 -7.73 12.84
C LYS A 31 -3.01 -8.99 11.99
N ILE A 32 -3.34 -8.87 10.71
CA ILE A 32 -3.39 -9.97 9.75
C ILE A 32 -2.38 -9.71 8.65
N HIS A 33 -1.40 -10.61 8.51
CA HIS A 33 -0.38 -10.54 7.48
C HIS A 33 -0.75 -11.40 6.29
N PHE A 34 -0.59 -10.85 5.08
CA PHE A 34 -0.79 -11.56 3.83
C PHE A 34 0.55 -11.99 3.22
N GLY A 35 0.55 -13.15 2.59
CA GLY A 35 1.52 -13.56 1.59
C GLY A 35 0.79 -13.81 0.28
N TRP A 36 1.46 -13.60 -0.84
CA TRP A 36 0.85 -13.79 -2.15
C TRP A 36 1.22 -15.16 -2.72
N PRO A 37 0.24 -16.01 -3.08
CA PRO A 37 0.52 -17.30 -3.72
C PRO A 37 1.37 -17.14 -4.98
N GLY A 38 2.49 -17.88 -5.05
CA GLY A 38 3.47 -17.77 -6.12
C GLY A 38 4.48 -16.64 -5.98
N PHE A 39 4.45 -15.87 -4.87
CA PHE A 39 5.39 -14.80 -4.59
C PHE A 39 6.20 -15.09 -3.32
N GLY A 40 7.52 -14.89 -3.40
CA GLY A 40 8.43 -15.11 -2.27
C GLY A 40 8.30 -16.51 -1.65
N PRO A 41 8.12 -16.60 -0.31
CA PRO A 41 8.04 -17.90 0.37
C PRO A 41 6.67 -18.57 0.27
N THR A 42 5.65 -17.90 -0.29
CA THR A 42 4.28 -18.44 -0.37
C THR A 42 4.14 -19.34 -1.60
N PRO A 43 3.82 -20.64 -1.43
CA PRO A 43 3.64 -21.54 -2.55
C PRO A 43 2.58 -21.06 -3.54
N PRO A 44 2.72 -21.36 -4.85
CA PRO A 44 1.69 -21.04 -5.82
C PRO A 44 0.40 -21.82 -5.55
N GLU A 45 -0.73 -21.21 -5.85
CA GLU A 45 -2.04 -21.83 -5.83
C GLU A 45 -2.60 -21.86 -7.25
N HIS A 46 -3.24 -22.99 -7.64
CA HIS A 46 -3.69 -23.23 -9.01
C HIS A 46 -4.80 -22.28 -9.48
N ASP A 47 -5.51 -21.66 -8.54
CA ASP A 47 -6.62 -20.73 -8.76
C ASP A 47 -6.17 -19.25 -8.71
N VAL A 48 -4.86 -18.98 -8.59
CA VAL A 48 -4.29 -17.63 -8.61
C VAL A 48 -3.54 -17.41 -9.93
N ASN A 49 -4.18 -16.69 -10.84
CA ASN A 49 -3.69 -16.45 -12.20
C ASN A 49 -3.66 -14.94 -12.56
N GLY A 50 -3.99 -14.06 -11.60
CA GLY A 50 -4.04 -12.63 -11.81
C GLY A 50 -4.19 -11.84 -10.52
N ILE A 51 -4.11 -10.52 -10.68
CA ILE A 51 -4.29 -9.60 -9.55
C ILE A 51 -5.71 -9.69 -8.97
N ASP A 52 -6.71 -10.03 -9.80
CA ASP A 52 -8.11 -10.18 -9.38
C ASP A 52 -8.26 -11.28 -8.33
N ASP A 53 -7.52 -12.37 -8.49
CA ASP A 53 -7.56 -13.48 -7.55
C ASP A 53 -6.95 -13.07 -6.20
N LEU A 54 -5.87 -12.27 -6.22
CA LEU A 54 -5.28 -11.72 -5.00
C LEU A 54 -6.24 -10.73 -4.30
N VAL A 55 -6.92 -9.88 -5.06
CA VAL A 55 -7.98 -9.00 -4.55
C VAL A 55 -9.10 -9.84 -3.91
N GLY A 56 -9.56 -10.88 -4.59
CA GLY A 56 -10.57 -11.82 -4.08
C GLY A 56 -10.17 -12.47 -2.76
N LYS A 57 -8.90 -12.86 -2.61
CA LYS A 57 -8.37 -13.41 -1.35
C LYS A 57 -8.42 -12.41 -0.19
N VAL A 58 -8.13 -11.14 -0.44
CA VAL A 58 -8.24 -10.11 0.60
C VAL A 58 -9.71 -9.84 0.94
N VAL A 59 -10.56 -9.69 -0.08
CA VAL A 59 -12.01 -9.45 0.09
C VAL A 59 -12.67 -10.59 0.89
N SER A 60 -12.29 -11.85 0.64
CA SER A 60 -12.85 -13.00 1.36
C SER A 60 -12.53 -13.01 2.87
N ARG A 61 -11.47 -12.29 3.29
CA ARG A 61 -11.08 -12.14 4.70
C ARG A 61 -11.65 -10.87 5.35
N LEU A 62 -12.34 -10.04 4.57
CA LEU A 62 -12.88 -8.75 4.98
C LEU A 62 -14.31 -8.93 5.54
N ASP A 63 -14.41 -9.37 6.78
CA ASP A 63 -15.67 -9.68 7.49
C ASP A 63 -16.08 -8.59 8.51
N ALA A 64 -15.24 -7.58 8.73
CA ALA A 64 -15.45 -6.47 9.66
C ALA A 64 -14.77 -5.19 9.16
N PRO A 65 -15.14 -4.00 9.69
CA PRO A 65 -14.46 -2.75 9.40
C PRO A 65 -12.96 -2.87 9.61
N SER A 66 -12.17 -2.65 8.56
CA SER A 66 -10.74 -2.91 8.52
C SER A 66 -9.95 -1.75 7.93
N ALA A 67 -8.68 -1.62 8.30
CA ALA A 67 -7.72 -0.78 7.62
C ALA A 67 -6.70 -1.63 6.85
N LEU A 68 -6.28 -1.14 5.68
CA LEU A 68 -5.30 -1.82 4.83
C LEU A 68 -3.99 -1.06 4.87
N VAL A 69 -2.91 -1.75 5.24
CA VAL A 69 -1.53 -1.25 5.27
C VAL A 69 -0.75 -1.98 4.17
N ALA A 70 -0.38 -1.27 3.14
CA ALA A 70 0.07 -1.88 1.90
C ALA A 70 1.30 -1.21 1.30
N GLN A 71 2.17 -2.00 0.65
CA GLN A 71 3.38 -1.52 -0.01
C GLN A 71 3.41 -1.98 -1.46
N SER A 72 3.84 -1.09 -2.39
CA SER A 72 4.12 -1.41 -3.79
C SER A 72 2.92 -2.11 -4.48
N MET A 73 3.06 -3.34 -5.01
CA MET A 73 1.96 -4.13 -5.58
C MET A 73 0.79 -4.30 -4.59
N GLY A 74 1.09 -4.50 -3.30
CA GLY A 74 0.05 -4.58 -2.27
C GLY A 74 -0.82 -3.33 -2.20
N GLY A 75 -0.29 -2.16 -2.55
CA GLY A 75 -1.04 -0.90 -2.62
C GLY A 75 -2.08 -0.89 -3.74
N ILE A 76 -1.76 -1.48 -4.90
CA ILE A 76 -2.73 -1.66 -5.99
C ILE A 76 -3.88 -2.57 -5.53
N ILE A 77 -3.52 -3.69 -4.88
CA ILE A 77 -4.51 -4.64 -4.33
C ILE A 77 -5.38 -3.92 -3.28
N ALA A 78 -4.78 -3.15 -2.37
CA ALA A 78 -5.52 -2.40 -1.33
C ALA A 78 -6.53 -1.42 -1.92
N ILE A 79 -6.15 -0.66 -2.96
CA ILE A 79 -7.05 0.26 -3.66
C ILE A 79 -8.20 -0.49 -4.32
N ARG A 80 -7.93 -1.59 -5.01
CA ARG A 80 -8.99 -2.41 -5.63
C ARG A 80 -9.94 -3.01 -4.61
N VAL A 81 -9.43 -3.49 -3.46
CA VAL A 81 -10.26 -3.96 -2.34
C VAL A 81 -11.13 -2.82 -1.79
N ALA A 82 -10.56 -1.63 -1.62
CA ALA A 82 -11.30 -0.47 -1.12
C ALA A 82 -12.39 0.01 -2.09
N LEU A 83 -12.14 -0.06 -3.41
CA LEU A 83 -13.14 0.21 -4.45
C LEU A 83 -14.26 -0.85 -4.48
N ALA A 84 -13.94 -2.11 -4.19
CA ALA A 84 -14.90 -3.20 -4.14
C ALA A 84 -15.72 -3.22 -2.85
N ARG A 85 -15.14 -2.81 -1.71
CA ARG A 85 -15.75 -2.85 -0.37
C ARG A 85 -15.52 -1.54 0.40
N PRO A 86 -16.02 -0.41 -0.13
CA PRO A 86 -15.89 0.88 0.57
C PRO A 86 -16.67 0.92 1.90
N ASP A 87 -17.61 0.01 2.09
CA ASP A 87 -18.38 -0.20 3.32
C ASP A 87 -17.54 -0.80 4.46
N LEU A 88 -16.52 -1.57 4.16
CA LEU A 88 -15.68 -2.27 5.14
C LEU A 88 -14.26 -1.70 5.27
N VAL A 89 -13.74 -1.04 4.23
CA VAL A 89 -12.42 -0.41 4.32
C VAL A 89 -12.54 0.98 4.94
N THR A 90 -12.02 1.12 6.16
CA THR A 90 -12.15 2.36 6.94
C THR A 90 -11.00 3.34 6.71
N HIS A 91 -9.79 2.82 6.45
CA HIS A 91 -8.57 3.60 6.24
C HIS A 91 -7.64 2.87 5.26
N LEU A 92 -6.88 3.65 4.48
CA LEU A 92 -5.77 3.13 3.68
C LEU A 92 -4.47 3.73 4.18
N ILE A 93 -3.44 2.90 4.27
CA ILE A 93 -2.04 3.29 4.48
C ILE A 93 -1.25 2.69 3.32
N LEU A 94 -0.73 3.53 2.44
CA LEU A 94 -0.10 3.13 1.20
C LEU A 94 1.34 3.62 1.15
N ALA A 95 2.29 2.70 0.99
CA ALA A 95 3.71 2.99 0.92
C ALA A 95 4.26 2.67 -0.48
N ALA A 96 4.96 3.63 -1.10
CA ALA A 96 5.76 3.44 -2.32
C ALA A 96 5.02 2.66 -3.43
N THR A 97 3.81 3.05 -3.77
CA THR A 97 2.94 2.36 -4.75
C THR A 97 2.46 3.28 -5.87
N SER A 98 2.27 2.74 -7.08
CA SER A 98 1.58 3.46 -8.15
C SER A 98 0.08 3.67 -7.85
N GLY A 99 -0.48 2.88 -6.92
CA GLY A 99 -1.92 2.89 -6.68
C GLY A 99 -2.75 2.42 -7.88
N GLY A 100 -2.11 1.81 -8.88
CA GLY A 100 -2.76 1.41 -10.14
C GLY A 100 -2.84 2.53 -11.17
N MET A 101 -2.18 3.70 -10.95
CA MET A 101 -2.10 4.77 -11.94
C MET A 101 -1.04 4.47 -13.01
N ASP A 102 -1.21 5.05 -14.20
CA ASP A 102 -0.10 5.21 -15.12
C ASP A 102 0.92 6.20 -14.54
N ILE A 103 2.13 5.71 -14.30
CA ILE A 103 3.26 6.48 -13.75
C ILE A 103 4.30 6.85 -14.81
N THR A 104 4.00 6.66 -16.08
CA THR A 104 4.87 7.02 -17.20
C THR A 104 5.22 8.53 -17.13
N GLY A 105 6.50 8.84 -17.29
CA GLY A 105 6.99 10.23 -17.22
C GLY A 105 7.17 10.81 -15.81
N LEU A 106 6.87 10.07 -14.74
CA LEU A 106 7.09 10.52 -13.35
C LEU A 106 8.49 10.21 -12.81
N GLY A 107 9.37 9.66 -13.63
CA GLY A 107 10.76 9.36 -13.27
C GLY A 107 10.95 8.01 -12.57
N ALA A 108 9.93 7.18 -12.52
CA ALA A 108 10.02 5.82 -12.00
C ALA A 108 10.93 4.95 -12.88
N GLN A 109 11.84 4.21 -12.27
CA GLN A 109 12.64 3.21 -12.96
C GLN A 109 11.80 1.97 -13.27
N ASP A 110 11.99 1.38 -14.45
CA ASP A 110 11.37 0.09 -14.75
C ASP A 110 12.05 -1.02 -13.94
N TRP A 111 11.30 -1.55 -12.98
CA TRP A 111 11.73 -2.64 -12.10
C TRP A 111 11.67 -4.03 -12.76
N ARG A 112 10.96 -4.18 -13.88
CA ARG A 112 10.67 -5.48 -14.51
C ARG A 112 11.90 -6.24 -14.98
N PRO A 113 12.91 -5.59 -15.63
CA PRO A 113 14.13 -6.30 -16.02
C PRO A 113 14.87 -6.89 -14.83
N PHE A 114 14.96 -6.15 -13.71
CA PHE A 114 15.57 -6.61 -12.48
C PHE A 114 14.81 -7.80 -11.88
N VAL A 115 13.49 -7.69 -11.73
CA VAL A 115 12.67 -8.75 -11.18
C VAL A 115 12.71 -10.01 -12.03
N ARG A 116 12.68 -9.90 -13.35
CA ARG A 116 12.79 -11.05 -14.27
C ARG A 116 14.14 -11.77 -14.14
N SER A 117 15.23 -11.03 -13.91
CA SER A 117 16.57 -11.60 -13.71
C SER A 117 16.72 -12.28 -12.34
N ASP A 118 16.35 -11.57 -11.28
CA ASP A 118 16.71 -11.96 -9.91
C ASP A 118 15.63 -12.85 -9.25
N TYR A 119 14.40 -12.80 -9.78
CA TYR A 119 13.24 -13.54 -9.25
C TYR A 119 12.50 -14.28 -10.37
N PRO A 120 13.14 -15.22 -11.09
CA PRO A 120 12.55 -15.91 -12.25
C PRO A 120 11.35 -16.81 -11.91
N ALA A 121 11.11 -17.06 -10.63
CA ALA A 121 9.97 -17.86 -10.16
C ALA A 121 8.68 -17.02 -9.98
N LEU A 122 8.74 -15.69 -10.11
CA LEU A 122 7.54 -14.86 -10.03
C LEU A 122 6.61 -15.10 -11.22
N PRO A 123 5.29 -15.08 -11.01
CA PRO A 123 4.32 -15.32 -12.07
C PRO A 123 4.46 -14.31 -13.23
N ASP A 124 4.46 -14.83 -14.47
CA ASP A 124 4.56 -13.98 -15.68
C ASP A 124 3.44 -12.96 -15.77
N TRP A 125 2.22 -13.32 -15.38
CA TRP A 125 1.08 -12.41 -15.39
C TRP A 125 1.31 -11.13 -14.60
N PHE A 126 2.10 -11.17 -13.53
CA PHE A 126 2.46 -10.00 -12.73
C PHE A 126 3.34 -9.02 -13.52
N LEU A 127 4.29 -9.53 -14.28
CA LEU A 127 5.19 -8.71 -15.11
C LEU A 127 4.44 -8.00 -16.25
N ASP A 128 3.38 -8.63 -16.74
CA ASP A 128 2.56 -8.13 -17.84
C ASP A 128 1.35 -7.32 -17.37
N TYR A 129 1.05 -7.33 -16.06
CA TYR A 129 -0.07 -6.58 -15.51
C TYR A 129 0.03 -5.09 -15.82
N ARG A 130 -1.08 -4.57 -16.37
CA ARG A 130 -1.28 -3.14 -16.66
C ARG A 130 -2.73 -2.81 -16.33
N GLU A 131 -2.90 -1.75 -15.56
CA GLU A 131 -4.21 -1.18 -15.24
C GLU A 131 -4.03 0.32 -15.02
N ASP A 132 -5.03 1.11 -15.34
CA ASP A 132 -5.09 2.52 -14.97
C ASP A 132 -6.37 2.78 -14.16
N LEU A 133 -6.19 2.96 -12.87
CA LEU A 133 -7.26 3.27 -11.91
C LEU A 133 -7.40 4.78 -11.65
N THR A 134 -6.68 5.63 -12.38
CA THR A 134 -6.62 7.08 -12.10
C THR A 134 -8.00 7.71 -11.98
N GLU A 135 -8.92 7.38 -12.90
CA GLU A 135 -10.28 7.94 -12.90
C GLU A 135 -11.15 7.41 -11.75
N ARG A 136 -10.77 6.28 -11.14
CA ARG A 136 -11.51 5.67 -10.05
C ARG A 136 -11.03 6.08 -8.65
N LEU A 137 -9.82 6.63 -8.53
CA LEU A 137 -9.27 7.06 -7.25
C LEU A 137 -10.14 8.07 -6.49
N PRO A 138 -10.82 9.03 -7.16
CA PRO A 138 -11.75 9.95 -6.49
C PRO A 138 -12.97 9.28 -5.84
N GLU A 139 -13.28 8.00 -6.18
CA GLU A 139 -14.40 7.25 -5.59
C GLU A 139 -14.09 6.80 -4.15
N LEU A 140 -12.82 6.85 -3.71
CA LEU A 140 -12.39 6.36 -2.40
C LEU A 140 -12.74 7.35 -1.28
N PRO A 141 -13.73 7.05 -0.41
CA PRO A 141 -14.24 8.00 0.58
C PRO A 141 -13.42 8.01 1.88
N MET A 142 -12.62 6.97 2.12
CA MET A 142 -11.87 6.80 3.37
C MET A 142 -10.61 7.69 3.41
N PRO A 143 -10.10 8.03 4.60
CA PRO A 143 -8.82 8.70 4.74
C PRO A 143 -7.68 7.79 4.28
N VAL A 144 -6.70 8.39 3.58
CA VAL A 144 -5.53 7.71 3.01
C VAL A 144 -4.26 8.35 3.52
N LEU A 145 -3.41 7.58 4.18
CA LEU A 145 -2.04 7.96 4.53
C LEU A 145 -1.09 7.44 3.45
N LEU A 146 -0.33 8.33 2.83
CA LEU A 146 0.67 8.02 1.83
C LEU A 146 2.06 8.17 2.43
N LEU A 147 2.91 7.15 2.28
CA LEU A 147 4.25 7.08 2.86
C LEU A 147 5.29 6.91 1.74
N TRP A 148 6.19 7.87 1.58
CA TRP A 148 7.18 7.88 0.50
C TRP A 148 8.58 8.16 0.99
N GLY A 149 9.56 7.44 0.42
CA GLY A 149 10.97 7.77 0.54
C GLY A 149 11.43 8.69 -0.59
N ASN A 150 12.25 9.70 -0.30
CA ASN A 150 12.77 10.58 -1.36
C ASN A 150 13.99 10.02 -2.09
N SER A 151 14.49 8.86 -1.67
CA SER A 151 15.58 8.12 -2.35
C SER A 151 15.08 6.87 -3.09
N ASP A 152 13.76 6.70 -3.26
CA ASP A 152 13.17 5.55 -3.95
C ASP A 152 13.19 5.76 -5.49
N PRO A 153 13.99 4.98 -6.24
CA PRO A 153 14.03 5.10 -7.70
C PRO A 153 12.86 4.36 -8.38
N ILE A 154 12.20 3.41 -7.69
CA ILE A 154 11.10 2.60 -8.23
C ILE A 154 9.79 3.37 -8.15
N SER A 155 9.56 4.06 -7.02
CA SER A 155 8.39 4.91 -6.81
C SER A 155 8.82 6.29 -6.30
N PRO A 156 9.32 7.17 -7.18
CA PRO A 156 9.75 8.51 -6.80
C PRO A 156 8.63 9.34 -6.15
N VAL A 157 8.99 10.35 -5.37
CA VAL A 157 8.05 11.25 -4.67
C VAL A 157 6.96 11.79 -5.60
N LYS A 158 7.28 12.08 -6.86
CA LYS A 158 6.30 12.53 -7.87
C LYS A 158 5.14 11.55 -8.07
N VAL A 159 5.36 10.25 -7.86
CA VAL A 159 4.28 9.25 -7.90
C VAL A 159 3.34 9.45 -6.71
N GLY A 160 3.89 9.63 -5.50
CA GLY A 160 3.11 9.91 -4.30
C GLY A 160 2.34 11.23 -4.38
N GLU A 161 2.96 12.27 -4.92
CA GLU A 161 2.31 13.58 -5.16
C GLU A 161 1.14 13.47 -6.15
N LYS A 162 1.32 12.74 -7.26
CA LYS A 162 0.24 12.48 -8.23
C LYS A 162 -0.88 11.67 -7.58
N LEU A 163 -0.56 10.61 -6.83
CA LEU A 163 -1.55 9.81 -6.13
C LEU A 163 -2.32 10.64 -5.10
N ALA A 164 -1.62 11.48 -4.32
CA ALA A 164 -2.25 12.40 -3.36
C ALA A 164 -3.22 13.38 -4.03
N ALA A 165 -2.88 13.87 -5.22
CA ALA A 165 -3.73 14.80 -5.98
C ALA A 165 -5.01 14.12 -6.52
N CYS A 166 -5.00 12.80 -6.73
CA CYS A 166 -6.16 12.04 -7.23
C CYS A 166 -7.11 11.60 -6.08
N LEU A 167 -6.65 11.57 -4.85
CA LEU A 167 -7.39 11.05 -3.69
C LEU A 167 -8.07 12.19 -2.91
N PRO A 168 -9.37 12.09 -2.56
CA PRO A 168 -10.09 13.16 -1.88
C PRO A 168 -9.56 13.48 -0.48
N ARG A 169 -8.98 12.49 0.21
CA ARG A 169 -8.60 12.58 1.63
C ARG A 169 -7.20 12.01 1.88
N ALA A 170 -6.20 12.46 1.11
CA ALA A 170 -4.83 12.00 1.21
C ALA A 170 -3.99 12.88 2.16
N ASP A 171 -3.13 12.23 2.95
CA ASP A 171 -2.07 12.84 3.74
C ASP A 171 -0.73 12.21 3.32
N LEU A 172 0.10 12.96 2.57
CA LEU A 172 1.39 12.48 2.07
C LEU A 172 2.51 12.84 3.07
N ARG A 173 3.28 11.82 3.47
CA ARG A 173 4.47 11.94 4.32
C ARG A 173 5.69 11.45 3.58
N ILE A 174 6.71 12.30 3.51
CA ILE A 174 7.97 12.01 2.83
C ILE A 174 9.05 11.78 3.89
N PHE A 175 9.80 10.69 3.72
CA PHE A 175 10.92 10.29 4.59
C PHE A 175 12.23 10.61 3.88
N ASP A 176 13.06 11.43 4.52
CA ASP A 176 14.34 11.83 3.98
C ASP A 176 15.33 10.66 4.00
N GLY A 177 15.99 10.42 2.86
CA GLY A 177 16.94 9.32 2.69
C GLY A 177 16.34 7.91 2.64
N ALA A 178 15.02 7.78 2.79
CA ALA A 178 14.35 6.47 2.69
C ALA A 178 14.16 6.02 1.24
N ASP A 179 14.19 4.72 1.03
CA ASP A 179 14.01 4.04 -0.24
C ASP A 179 12.67 3.26 -0.31
N HIS A 180 12.59 2.30 -1.26
CA HIS A 180 11.41 1.46 -1.48
C HIS A 180 11.00 0.62 -0.27
N ASP A 181 11.96 0.33 0.63
CA ASP A 181 11.76 -0.50 1.83
C ASP A 181 11.47 0.33 3.10
N LEU A 182 11.01 1.58 2.95
CA LEU A 182 10.77 2.50 4.08
C LEU A 182 9.89 1.91 5.20
N GLY A 183 8.94 1.07 4.89
CA GLY A 183 8.09 0.39 5.88
C GLY A 183 8.90 -0.52 6.80
N TYR A 184 9.98 -1.10 6.30
CA TYR A 184 10.89 -1.92 7.08
C TYR A 184 11.98 -1.10 7.79
N THR A 185 12.63 -0.20 7.06
CA THR A 185 13.78 0.58 7.54
C THR A 185 13.40 1.70 8.50
N HIS A 186 12.19 2.26 8.39
CA HIS A 186 11.67 3.36 9.20
C HIS A 186 10.47 2.95 10.06
N ALA A 187 10.42 1.67 10.50
CA ALA A 187 9.27 1.05 11.13
C ALA A 187 8.69 1.86 12.31
N ALA A 188 9.52 2.45 13.18
CA ALA A 188 9.07 3.21 14.33
C ALA A 188 8.31 4.48 13.94
N GLN A 189 8.81 5.22 12.94
CA GLN A 189 8.16 6.43 12.44
C GLN A 189 6.87 6.09 11.70
N VAL A 190 6.90 5.03 10.88
CA VAL A 190 5.72 4.52 10.15
C VAL A 190 4.63 4.08 11.13
N ALA A 191 4.96 3.31 12.17
CA ALA A 191 3.99 2.86 13.17
C ALA A 191 3.33 4.04 13.91
N ALA A 192 4.11 5.07 14.28
CA ALA A 192 3.58 6.26 14.93
C ALA A 192 2.62 7.05 14.02
N LEU A 193 2.89 7.10 12.70
CA LEU A 193 2.01 7.71 11.71
C LEU A 193 0.72 6.92 11.54
N ILE A 194 0.81 5.58 11.49
CA ILE A 194 -0.36 4.70 11.43
C ILE A 194 -1.25 4.90 12.65
N ASP A 195 -0.70 4.88 13.86
CA ASP A 195 -1.49 5.08 15.08
C ASP A 195 -2.23 6.42 15.09
N ARG A 196 -1.58 7.51 14.65
CA ARG A 196 -2.23 8.82 14.50
C ARG A 196 -3.33 8.81 13.44
N HIS A 197 -3.07 8.19 12.30
CA HIS A 197 -4.03 8.10 11.20
C HIS A 197 -5.29 7.33 11.59
N LEU A 198 -5.14 6.21 12.29
CA LEU A 198 -6.23 5.39 12.80
C LEU A 198 -7.00 6.02 13.96
N GLY A 199 -6.36 6.90 14.74
CA GLY A 199 -6.98 7.66 15.83
C GLY A 199 -7.71 8.92 15.36
N SER A 200 -7.53 9.35 14.12
CA SER A 200 -8.18 10.51 13.54
C SER A 200 -9.65 10.20 13.26
N ALA A 201 -10.58 10.96 13.88
CA ALA A 201 -12.00 10.78 13.61
C ALA A 201 -12.33 11.06 12.13
N PRO A 202 -13.26 10.32 11.49
CA PRO A 202 -13.75 10.65 10.16
C PRO A 202 -14.33 12.08 10.18
N GLY A 203 -13.63 13.05 9.60
CA GLY A 203 -14.12 14.44 9.51
C GLY A 203 -13.15 15.54 10.01
N SER A 204 -12.03 15.22 10.65
CA SER A 204 -11.06 16.25 11.03
C SER A 204 -10.26 16.70 9.79
N THR A 205 -10.59 17.90 9.31
CA THR A 205 -9.82 18.64 8.30
C THR A 205 -8.44 18.99 8.83
N HIS A 206 -7.43 18.79 8.00
CA HIS A 206 -6.02 19.02 8.26
C HIS A 206 -5.72 20.34 8.96
N PHE A 207 -5.02 20.30 10.09
CA PHE A 207 -4.17 21.38 10.52
C PHE A 207 -2.92 21.39 9.62
N LYS A 208 -2.79 22.43 8.78
CA LYS A 208 -1.48 22.80 8.23
C LYS A 208 -0.62 23.23 9.41
N GLU A 209 0.44 22.48 9.71
CA GLU A 209 1.48 22.98 10.60
C GLU A 209 2.09 24.25 9.98
N PRO A 210 2.29 25.33 10.75
CA PRO A 210 2.98 26.51 10.26
C PRO A 210 4.42 26.15 9.93
N GLN A 211 4.86 26.49 8.72
CA GLN A 211 6.28 26.49 8.37
C GLN A 211 6.98 27.46 9.31
N VAL A 212 7.88 26.93 10.14
CA VAL A 212 8.78 27.77 10.96
C VAL A 212 9.82 28.34 10.00
N PRO A 213 10.07 29.68 10.08
CA PRO A 213 10.99 30.41 9.23
C PRO A 213 12.45 29.98 9.39
#